data_917ac1fe3fff107f04b457595ce35248
#
_entry.id   917ac1fe3fff107f04b457595ce35248
#
_cell.length_a   1.000
_cell.length_b   1.000
_cell.length_c   1.000
_cell.angle_alpha   90.00
_cell.angle_beta   90.00
_cell.angle_gamma   90.00
#
_symmetry.space_group_name_H-M   'P 1'
#
loop_
_entity.id
_entity.type
_entity.pdbx_description
1 polymer ?
#
loop_
_entity_poly.entity_id
_entity_poly.type
_entity_poly.pdbx_seq_one_letter_code
_entity_poly.pdbx_strand_id
1 'polypeptide(L)'
;MDKISGFSDDELLVKILSFLPFKFAITTSVLSKQWKFLWMRVPKLEYDEDSMYSFEYSFRYFLPKVKEVDSETYSIVSESGHRMRSFIEKNLPLHSSPVIESLRLKFFTEVFQPEDIKLWVEIAVSRCAQELSVDFFPKEKHNALLPRNLYTCKSLVTLKLRNNILVDVPHVFSLPSLKILHLERVTYGDGESLQRLLSNCSVLEDLVVELDTGDNVRKLDVIIPSLLSLSFGMSRYCAYEGYRIDTPSLKYFKLTDLSKTFSGLIENMPKLEEANITARHNFKKLLELVTSVKRLSLNIENNDAE
;
A
#
# COMPACT_ATOMS: atom_id res chain seq x y z
N MET A 1 20.44 -28.88 -32.20
CA MET A 1 19.71 -27.83 -31.45
C MET A 1 20.64 -27.34 -30.39
N ASP A 2 21.27 -26.21 -30.66
CA ASP A 2 22.27 -25.62 -29.77
C ASP A 2 21.54 -25.14 -28.50
N LYS A 3 21.91 -25.73 -27.36
CA LYS A 3 21.48 -25.25 -26.04
C LYS A 3 22.05 -23.84 -25.86
N ILE A 4 21.17 -22.85 -25.82
CA ILE A 4 21.53 -21.51 -25.41
C ILE A 4 22.08 -21.64 -23.99
N SER A 5 23.36 -21.39 -23.88
CA SER A 5 24.24 -21.70 -22.77
C SER A 5 23.69 -21.22 -21.42
N GLY A 6 23.45 -22.14 -20.48
CA GLY A 6 23.39 -21.88 -19.05
C GLY A 6 21.99 -21.80 -18.40
N PHE A 7 20.91 -21.76 -19.15
CA PHE A 7 19.54 -21.81 -18.58
C PHE A 7 18.84 -23.11 -18.95
N SER A 8 18.13 -23.73 -18.02
CA SER A 8 17.16 -24.74 -18.37
C SER A 8 16.03 -24.10 -19.17
N ASP A 9 15.40 -24.85 -20.09
CA ASP A 9 14.27 -24.34 -20.88
C ASP A 9 13.18 -23.74 -19.96
N ASP A 10 12.94 -24.32 -18.81
CA ASP A 10 11.98 -23.85 -17.81
C ASP A 10 12.37 -22.51 -17.16
N GLU A 11 13.66 -22.28 -16.88
CA GLU A 11 14.11 -20.98 -16.29
C GLU A 11 13.93 -19.83 -17.24
N LEU A 12 14.19 -20.05 -18.54
CA LEU A 12 13.93 -19.05 -19.58
C LEU A 12 12.43 -18.77 -19.70
N LEU A 13 11.60 -19.80 -19.66
CA LEU A 13 10.15 -19.65 -19.73
C LEU A 13 9.59 -18.91 -18.49
N VAL A 14 10.07 -19.22 -17.29
CA VAL A 14 9.71 -18.48 -16.06
C VAL A 14 10.10 -17.00 -16.17
N LYS A 15 11.28 -16.71 -16.73
CA LYS A 15 11.71 -15.33 -16.95
C LYS A 15 10.81 -14.60 -17.96
N ILE A 16 10.38 -15.28 -19.02
CA ILE A 16 9.40 -14.72 -19.97
C ILE A 16 8.08 -14.45 -19.26
N LEU A 17 7.58 -15.40 -18.46
CA LEU A 17 6.35 -15.25 -17.68
C LEU A 17 6.42 -14.07 -16.69
N SER A 18 7.60 -13.78 -16.15
CA SER A 18 7.78 -12.66 -15.21
C SER A 18 7.57 -11.27 -15.82
N PHE A 19 7.58 -11.15 -17.16
CA PHE A 19 7.25 -9.92 -17.85
C PHE A 19 5.75 -9.76 -18.12
N LEU A 20 4.96 -10.80 -17.91
CA LEU A 20 3.51 -10.76 -18.09
C LEU A 20 2.83 -10.35 -16.78
N PRO A 21 1.69 -9.63 -16.82
CA PRO A 21 0.79 -9.55 -15.69
C PRO A 21 0.45 -10.96 -15.17
N PHE A 22 0.45 -11.16 -13.88
CA PHE A 22 0.35 -12.48 -13.24
C PHE A 22 -0.85 -13.30 -13.72
N LYS A 23 -2.00 -12.66 -13.96
CA LYS A 23 -3.19 -13.27 -14.55
C LYS A 23 -2.89 -13.95 -15.90
N PHE A 24 -2.12 -13.30 -16.78
CA PHE A 24 -1.75 -13.89 -18.07
C PHE A 24 -0.71 -15.00 -17.91
N ALA A 25 0.21 -14.88 -16.94
CA ALA A 25 1.14 -15.97 -16.64
C ALA A 25 0.38 -17.25 -16.26
N ILE A 26 -0.69 -17.15 -15.46
CA ILE A 26 -1.57 -18.28 -15.10
C ILE A 26 -2.24 -18.86 -16.35
N THR A 27 -2.77 -18.04 -17.25
CA THR A 27 -3.49 -18.52 -18.45
C THR A 27 -2.60 -19.28 -19.42
N THR A 28 -1.27 -19.08 -19.40
CA THR A 28 -0.35 -19.87 -20.23
C THR A 28 -0.32 -21.36 -19.86
N SER A 29 -0.83 -21.73 -18.67
CA SER A 29 -0.93 -23.13 -18.23
C SER A 29 -1.71 -24.05 -19.20
N VAL A 30 -2.55 -23.47 -20.07
CA VAL A 30 -3.32 -24.22 -21.07
C VAL A 30 -2.52 -24.55 -22.35
N LEU A 31 -1.36 -23.92 -22.57
CA LEU A 31 -0.59 -24.04 -23.81
C LEU A 31 0.02 -25.45 -23.99
N SER A 32 0.57 -26.03 -22.93
CA SER A 32 1.12 -27.39 -22.95
C SER A 32 1.35 -27.92 -21.54
N LYS A 33 1.71 -29.24 -21.45
CA LYS A 33 2.09 -29.86 -20.17
C LYS A 33 3.29 -29.17 -19.49
N GLN A 34 4.25 -28.65 -20.25
CA GLN A 34 5.41 -27.92 -19.75
C GLN A 34 4.99 -26.60 -19.07
N TRP A 35 4.04 -25.88 -19.64
CA TRP A 35 3.59 -24.57 -19.11
C TRP A 35 2.68 -24.70 -17.90
N LYS A 36 2.12 -25.87 -17.64
CA LYS A 36 1.05 -26.10 -16.65
C LYS A 36 1.35 -25.54 -15.27
N PHE A 37 2.61 -25.60 -14.82
CA PHE A 37 3.01 -25.21 -13.45
C PHE A 37 4.10 -24.13 -13.42
N LEU A 38 4.54 -23.59 -14.58
CA LEU A 38 5.62 -22.60 -14.61
C LEU A 38 5.25 -21.30 -13.92
N TRP A 39 3.99 -20.87 -13.97
CA TRP A 39 3.50 -19.70 -13.27
C TRP A 39 3.68 -19.79 -11.74
N MET A 40 3.73 -21.00 -11.17
CA MET A 40 4.00 -21.19 -9.74
C MET A 40 5.46 -20.89 -9.35
N ARG A 41 6.32 -20.62 -10.30
CA ARG A 41 7.73 -20.22 -10.10
C ARG A 41 7.96 -18.74 -10.37
N VAL A 42 6.93 -17.99 -10.81
CA VAL A 42 7.03 -16.54 -11.07
C VAL A 42 7.14 -15.80 -9.74
N PRO A 43 8.19 -14.98 -9.50
CA PRO A 43 8.42 -14.39 -8.20
C PRO A 43 7.50 -13.20 -7.86
N LYS A 44 6.72 -12.69 -8.83
CA LYS A 44 5.80 -11.57 -8.67
C LYS A 44 4.37 -12.06 -8.75
N LEU A 45 3.65 -11.93 -7.64
CA LEU A 45 2.28 -12.40 -7.48
C LEU A 45 1.34 -11.21 -7.33
N GLU A 46 0.26 -11.22 -8.10
CA GLU A 46 -0.77 -10.19 -8.06
C GLU A 46 -2.15 -10.84 -8.07
N TYR A 47 -2.90 -10.59 -7.01
CA TYR A 47 -4.28 -11.00 -6.87
C TYR A 47 -5.14 -9.74 -6.69
N ASP A 48 -5.70 -9.27 -7.79
CA ASP A 48 -6.51 -8.06 -7.86
C ASP A 48 -7.94 -8.44 -8.26
N GLU A 49 -8.87 -8.23 -7.35
CA GLU A 49 -10.27 -8.55 -7.54
C GLU A 49 -10.89 -7.74 -8.70
N ASP A 50 -10.49 -6.48 -8.90
CA ASP A 50 -10.94 -5.66 -10.04
C ASP A 50 -10.57 -6.29 -11.38
N SER A 51 -9.46 -7.00 -11.44
CA SER A 51 -9.00 -7.64 -12.68
C SER A 51 -9.92 -8.77 -13.16
N MET A 52 -10.81 -9.25 -12.30
CA MET A 52 -11.76 -10.32 -12.60
C MET A 52 -13.07 -9.80 -13.21
N TYR A 53 -13.37 -8.52 -13.02
CA TYR A 53 -14.60 -7.93 -13.51
C TYR A 53 -14.35 -7.16 -14.80
N SER A 54 -15.38 -7.06 -15.67
CA SER A 54 -15.33 -6.12 -16.77
C SER A 54 -15.29 -4.69 -16.21
N PHE A 55 -14.66 -3.76 -16.95
CA PHE A 55 -14.52 -2.35 -16.57
C PHE A 55 -15.84 -1.71 -16.07
N GLU A 56 -16.96 -2.15 -16.61
CA GLU A 56 -18.30 -1.65 -16.28
C GLU A 56 -18.75 -2.02 -14.86
N TYR A 57 -18.34 -3.19 -14.36
CA TYR A 57 -18.65 -3.63 -12.97
C TYR A 57 -17.72 -2.99 -11.95
N SER A 58 -16.43 -2.86 -12.24
CA SER A 58 -15.47 -2.20 -11.36
C SER A 58 -15.88 -0.76 -11.06
N PHE A 59 -16.36 -0.02 -12.06
CA PHE A 59 -16.78 1.37 -11.90
C PHE A 59 -18.02 1.54 -10.99
N ARG A 60 -18.93 0.57 -10.96
CA ARG A 60 -20.14 0.63 -10.11
C ARG A 60 -19.84 0.52 -8.61
N TYR A 61 -18.80 -0.21 -8.23
CA TYR A 61 -18.41 -0.34 -6.82
C TYR A 61 -17.73 0.91 -6.26
N PHE A 62 -17.01 1.67 -7.08
CA PHE A 62 -16.28 2.86 -6.66
C PHE A 62 -17.09 4.16 -6.70
N LEU A 63 -18.27 4.18 -7.31
CA LEU A 63 -19.11 5.38 -7.34
C LEU A 63 -20.03 5.43 -6.12
N PRO A 64 -19.89 6.43 -5.22
CA PRO A 64 -20.71 6.55 -4.00
C PRO A 64 -22.21 6.82 -4.24
N LYS A 65 -22.62 6.98 -5.51
CA LYS A 65 -24.02 7.29 -5.89
C LYS A 65 -24.81 6.12 -6.47
N VAL A 66 -24.22 4.94 -6.67
CA VAL A 66 -24.96 3.76 -7.13
C VAL A 66 -25.57 3.07 -5.91
N LYS A 67 -26.78 3.44 -5.57
CA LYS A 67 -27.48 3.00 -4.34
C LYS A 67 -27.87 1.52 -4.33
N GLU A 68 -27.90 0.84 -5.46
CA GLU A 68 -28.32 -0.58 -5.53
C GLU A 68 -27.56 -1.30 -6.65
N VAL A 69 -26.67 -2.20 -6.28
CA VAL A 69 -26.17 -3.24 -7.18
C VAL A 69 -27.31 -4.25 -7.26
N ASP A 70 -27.80 -4.56 -8.47
CA ASP A 70 -28.83 -5.57 -8.62
C ASP A 70 -28.35 -6.94 -8.11
N SER A 71 -29.29 -7.77 -7.70
CA SER A 71 -29.01 -9.06 -7.07
C SER A 71 -28.23 -10.02 -7.99
N GLU A 72 -28.37 -9.90 -9.29
CA GLU A 72 -27.66 -10.71 -10.29
C GLU A 72 -26.19 -10.32 -10.36
N THR A 73 -25.91 -9.03 -10.46
CA THR A 73 -24.53 -8.48 -10.44
C THR A 73 -23.81 -8.85 -9.14
N TYR A 74 -24.48 -8.71 -7.99
CA TYR A 74 -23.91 -9.10 -6.69
C TYR A 74 -23.58 -10.60 -6.65
N SER A 75 -24.45 -11.46 -7.17
CA SER A 75 -24.22 -12.90 -7.24
C SER A 75 -22.99 -13.25 -8.09
N ILE A 76 -22.85 -12.65 -9.27
CA ILE A 76 -21.71 -12.88 -10.19
C ILE A 76 -20.39 -12.44 -9.52
N VAL A 77 -20.38 -11.27 -8.89
CA VAL A 77 -19.22 -10.72 -8.18
C VAL A 77 -18.81 -11.64 -7.04
N SER A 78 -19.77 -12.04 -6.20
CA SER A 78 -19.54 -12.94 -5.07
C SER A 78 -18.99 -14.30 -5.53
N GLU A 79 -19.57 -14.91 -6.56
CA GLU A 79 -19.10 -16.20 -7.09
C GLU A 79 -17.68 -16.12 -7.66
N SER A 80 -17.35 -15.03 -8.34
CA SER A 80 -16.00 -14.79 -8.86
C SER A 80 -14.99 -14.59 -7.72
N GLY A 81 -15.38 -13.85 -6.67
CA GLY A 81 -14.57 -13.68 -5.46
C GLY A 81 -14.29 -15.03 -4.78
N HIS A 82 -15.30 -15.89 -4.61
CA HIS A 82 -15.13 -17.22 -4.02
C HIS A 82 -14.19 -18.11 -4.85
N ARG A 83 -14.26 -18.04 -6.17
CA ARG A 83 -13.33 -18.76 -7.07
C ARG A 83 -11.90 -18.26 -6.88
N MET A 84 -11.68 -16.94 -6.82
CA MET A 84 -10.36 -16.36 -6.60
C MET A 84 -9.81 -16.74 -5.22
N ARG A 85 -10.60 -16.58 -4.17
CA ARG A 85 -10.20 -16.98 -2.82
C ARG A 85 -9.77 -18.43 -2.77
N SER A 86 -10.61 -19.36 -3.28
CA SER A 86 -10.29 -20.78 -3.36
C SER A 86 -9.04 -21.07 -4.20
N PHE A 87 -8.81 -20.29 -5.26
CA PHE A 87 -7.58 -20.39 -6.07
C PHE A 87 -6.35 -20.00 -5.26
N ILE A 88 -6.39 -18.88 -4.54
CA ILE A 88 -5.26 -18.39 -3.72
C ILE A 88 -4.97 -19.39 -2.60
N GLU A 89 -5.99 -19.83 -1.85
CA GLU A 89 -5.87 -20.80 -0.76
C GLU A 89 -5.18 -22.10 -1.19
N LYS A 90 -5.51 -22.60 -2.38
CA LYS A 90 -4.94 -23.85 -2.90
C LYS A 90 -3.54 -23.71 -3.47
N ASN A 91 -3.23 -22.56 -4.07
CA ASN A 91 -2.04 -22.42 -4.90
C ASN A 91 -0.91 -21.61 -4.25
N LEU A 92 -1.21 -20.59 -3.46
CA LEU A 92 -0.18 -19.77 -2.83
C LEU A 92 0.73 -20.58 -1.86
N PRO A 93 0.23 -21.53 -1.05
CA PRO A 93 1.08 -22.38 -0.23
C PRO A 93 1.99 -23.31 -1.07
N LEU A 94 1.53 -23.71 -2.25
CA LEU A 94 2.26 -24.60 -3.17
C LEU A 94 3.19 -23.85 -4.14
N HIS A 95 3.17 -22.52 -4.09
CA HIS A 95 4.02 -21.70 -4.93
C HIS A 95 5.50 -22.07 -4.73
N SER A 96 6.23 -22.32 -5.81
CA SER A 96 7.54 -22.98 -5.76
C SER A 96 8.73 -22.03 -5.95
N SER A 97 8.50 -20.72 -6.14
CA SER A 97 9.61 -19.75 -6.12
C SER A 97 10.28 -19.69 -4.75
N PRO A 98 11.60 -19.77 -4.66
CA PRO A 98 12.32 -19.70 -3.38
C PRO A 98 12.17 -18.32 -2.70
N VAL A 99 12.00 -17.26 -3.50
CA VAL A 99 11.79 -15.88 -3.04
C VAL A 99 10.54 -15.35 -3.71
N ILE A 100 9.67 -14.68 -2.95
CA ILE A 100 8.59 -13.87 -3.48
C ILE A 100 9.10 -12.44 -3.57
N GLU A 101 9.45 -11.98 -4.78
CA GLU A 101 9.91 -10.60 -4.97
C GLU A 101 8.80 -9.61 -4.63
N SER A 102 7.58 -9.84 -5.12
CA SER A 102 6.43 -8.96 -4.89
C SER A 102 5.15 -9.76 -4.66
N LEU A 103 4.37 -9.36 -3.64
CA LEU A 103 2.99 -9.79 -3.45
C LEU A 103 2.09 -8.57 -3.41
N ARG A 104 1.12 -8.53 -4.34
CA ARG A 104 0.06 -7.53 -4.37
C ARG A 104 -1.29 -8.20 -4.14
N LEU A 105 -2.02 -7.73 -3.14
CA LEU A 105 -3.38 -8.16 -2.77
C LEU A 105 -4.30 -6.95 -2.83
N LYS A 106 -5.41 -7.05 -3.58
CA LYS A 106 -6.43 -6.00 -3.66
C LYS A 106 -7.81 -6.63 -3.64
N PHE A 107 -8.53 -6.43 -2.55
CA PHE A 107 -9.83 -7.03 -2.30
C PHE A 107 -10.81 -6.03 -1.70
N PHE A 108 -12.06 -6.08 -2.16
CA PHE A 108 -13.11 -5.15 -1.73
C PHE A 108 -14.46 -5.83 -1.45
N THR A 109 -14.59 -7.14 -1.70
CA THR A 109 -15.79 -7.88 -1.33
C THR A 109 -15.66 -8.56 0.04
N GLU A 110 -16.81 -8.88 0.65
CA GLU A 110 -16.90 -9.59 1.93
C GLU A 110 -16.50 -11.08 1.83
N VAL A 111 -16.23 -11.56 0.62
CA VAL A 111 -15.74 -12.92 0.38
C VAL A 111 -14.38 -13.15 1.03
N PHE A 112 -13.53 -12.11 1.02
CA PHE A 112 -12.19 -12.15 1.59
C PHE A 112 -12.25 -11.72 3.06
N GLN A 113 -11.67 -12.55 3.93
CA GLN A 113 -11.68 -12.33 5.36
C GLN A 113 -10.34 -11.76 5.85
N PRO A 114 -10.32 -11.04 6.98
CA PRO A 114 -9.09 -10.53 7.58
C PRO A 114 -8.03 -11.62 7.81
N GLU A 115 -8.46 -12.84 8.15
CA GLU A 115 -7.59 -13.99 8.39
C GLU A 115 -6.90 -14.47 7.10
N ASP A 116 -7.56 -14.35 5.95
CA ASP A 116 -6.98 -14.68 4.65
C ASP A 116 -5.80 -13.76 4.36
N ILE A 117 -6.00 -12.45 4.54
CA ILE A 117 -4.95 -11.43 4.35
C ILE A 117 -3.75 -11.73 5.24
N LYS A 118 -3.99 -11.99 6.52
CA LYS A 118 -2.94 -12.34 7.49
C LYS A 118 -2.14 -13.55 7.03
N LEU A 119 -2.82 -14.62 6.64
CA LEU A 119 -2.18 -15.88 6.21
C LEU A 119 -1.35 -15.67 4.94
N TRP A 120 -1.89 -14.98 3.93
CA TRP A 120 -1.19 -14.79 2.66
C TRP A 120 0.03 -13.88 2.80
N VAL A 121 -0.08 -12.84 3.62
CA VAL A 121 1.07 -11.99 3.98
C VAL A 121 2.12 -12.80 4.73
N GLU A 122 1.73 -13.67 5.67
CA GLU A 122 2.65 -14.53 6.42
C GLU A 122 3.43 -15.46 5.50
N ILE A 123 2.77 -16.06 4.51
CA ILE A 123 3.42 -16.90 3.48
C ILE A 123 4.44 -16.09 2.69
N ALA A 124 4.10 -14.89 2.23
CA ALA A 124 5.03 -14.06 1.45
C ALA A 124 6.25 -13.64 2.27
N VAL A 125 6.03 -13.18 3.49
CA VAL A 125 7.10 -12.77 4.42
C VAL A 125 8.03 -13.93 4.76
N SER A 126 7.50 -15.13 4.99
CA SER A 126 8.31 -16.34 5.23
C SER A 126 9.22 -16.71 4.04
N ARG A 127 8.90 -16.20 2.84
CA ARG A 127 9.67 -16.36 1.60
C ARG A 127 10.44 -15.10 1.20
N CYS A 128 10.86 -14.32 2.17
CA CYS A 128 11.71 -13.14 1.97
C CYS A 128 11.13 -12.12 0.99
N ALA A 129 9.85 -11.78 1.12
CA ALA A 129 9.20 -10.77 0.28
C ALA A 129 9.98 -9.45 0.31
N GLN A 130 10.16 -8.84 -0.86
CA GLN A 130 10.81 -7.54 -1.02
C GLN A 130 9.77 -6.41 -1.17
N GLU A 131 8.67 -6.70 -1.84
CA GLU A 131 7.58 -5.75 -2.02
C GLU A 131 6.25 -6.39 -1.56
N LEU A 132 5.55 -5.68 -0.68
CA LEU A 132 4.23 -6.06 -0.22
C LEU A 132 3.26 -4.90 -0.41
N SER A 133 2.17 -5.14 -1.12
CA SER A 133 1.08 -4.19 -1.30
C SER A 133 -0.25 -4.84 -0.94
N VAL A 134 -0.94 -4.31 0.05
CA VAL A 134 -2.25 -4.82 0.49
C VAL A 134 -3.25 -3.67 0.49
N ASP A 135 -4.30 -3.82 -0.30
CA ASP A 135 -5.45 -2.93 -0.35
C ASP A 135 -6.70 -3.77 0.00
N PHE A 136 -7.20 -3.59 1.21
CA PHE A 136 -8.31 -4.39 1.73
C PHE A 136 -9.46 -3.46 2.15
N PHE A 137 -10.53 -3.46 1.37
CA PHE A 137 -11.67 -2.56 1.57
C PHE A 137 -13.00 -3.29 1.55
N PRO A 138 -13.26 -4.24 2.48
CA PRO A 138 -14.54 -4.90 2.59
C PRO A 138 -15.62 -3.90 3.02
N LYS A 139 -16.86 -4.18 2.69
CA LYS A 139 -18.02 -3.33 3.01
C LYS A 139 -18.24 -3.21 4.52
N GLU A 140 -18.04 -4.31 5.25
CA GLU A 140 -18.02 -4.32 6.70
C GLU A 140 -16.63 -3.93 7.22
N LYS A 141 -16.59 -3.06 8.24
CA LYS A 141 -15.34 -2.54 8.81
C LYS A 141 -14.65 -3.58 9.71
N HIS A 142 -14.15 -4.65 9.12
CA HIS A 142 -13.27 -5.58 9.79
C HIS A 142 -11.83 -5.34 9.33
N ASN A 143 -10.97 -4.91 10.25
CA ASN A 143 -9.58 -4.68 9.94
C ASN A 143 -8.78 -5.98 9.88
N ALA A 144 -7.99 -6.17 8.83
CA ALA A 144 -7.03 -7.26 8.75
C ALA A 144 -5.80 -6.96 9.60
N LEU A 145 -5.54 -7.81 10.58
CA LEU A 145 -4.33 -7.76 11.41
C LEU A 145 -3.15 -8.37 10.64
N LEU A 146 -2.05 -7.63 10.54
CA LEU A 146 -0.84 -8.12 9.89
C LEU A 146 -0.08 -9.12 10.77
N PRO A 147 0.60 -10.11 10.19
CA PRO A 147 1.35 -11.09 10.95
C PRO A 147 2.61 -10.46 11.59
N ARG A 148 2.97 -10.91 12.79
CA ARG A 148 4.11 -10.34 13.54
C ARG A 148 5.45 -10.47 12.83
N ASN A 149 5.66 -11.53 12.04
CA ASN A 149 6.89 -11.73 11.27
C ASN A 149 7.11 -10.66 10.18
N LEU A 150 6.06 -9.93 9.76
CA LEU A 150 6.20 -8.79 8.86
C LEU A 150 7.15 -7.74 9.45
N TYR A 151 7.02 -7.44 10.74
CA TYR A 151 7.80 -6.41 11.42
C TYR A 151 9.25 -6.81 11.69
N THR A 152 9.65 -8.03 11.32
CA THR A 152 11.03 -8.53 11.41
C THR A 152 11.59 -8.98 10.07
N CYS A 153 10.89 -8.65 8.97
CA CYS A 153 11.26 -9.02 7.61
C CYS A 153 12.43 -8.15 7.10
N LYS A 154 13.63 -8.71 7.08
CA LYS A 154 14.85 -7.99 6.68
C LYS A 154 14.94 -7.72 5.17
N SER A 155 14.23 -8.48 4.36
CA SER A 155 14.21 -8.34 2.89
C SER A 155 13.22 -7.29 2.39
N LEU A 156 12.30 -6.81 3.24
CA LEU A 156 11.24 -5.92 2.83
C LEU A 156 11.76 -4.52 2.49
N VAL A 157 11.60 -4.13 1.24
CA VAL A 157 12.02 -2.82 0.69
C VAL A 157 10.81 -1.90 0.53
N THR A 158 9.67 -2.46 0.13
CA THR A 158 8.43 -1.70 -0.13
C THR A 158 7.28 -2.29 0.67
N LEU A 159 6.61 -1.46 1.45
CA LEU A 159 5.37 -1.78 2.15
C LEU A 159 4.29 -0.76 1.84
N LYS A 160 3.20 -1.21 1.21
CA LYS A 160 2.04 -0.37 0.89
C LYS A 160 0.78 -0.99 1.48
N LEU A 161 0.15 -0.27 2.39
CA LEU A 161 -1.05 -0.71 3.11
C LEU A 161 -2.15 0.31 2.94
N ARG A 162 -3.34 -0.15 2.56
CA ARG A 162 -4.49 0.71 2.31
C ARG A 162 -5.76 0.18 2.96
N ASN A 163 -6.56 1.11 3.46
CA ASN A 163 -7.91 0.90 3.98
C ASN A 163 -7.96 0.03 5.24
N ASN A 164 -8.77 -1.01 5.27
CA ASN A 164 -9.09 -1.80 6.46
C ASN A 164 -7.94 -2.71 6.93
N ILE A 165 -6.79 -2.14 7.16
CA ILE A 165 -5.60 -2.82 7.70
C ILE A 165 -5.32 -2.28 9.10
N LEU A 166 -5.13 -3.18 10.07
CA LEU A 166 -4.66 -2.83 11.41
C LEU A 166 -3.14 -2.92 11.49
N VAL A 167 -2.50 -1.78 11.65
CA VAL A 167 -1.05 -1.64 11.84
C VAL A 167 -0.77 -1.63 13.33
N ASP A 168 -0.56 -2.82 13.90
CA ASP A 168 -0.21 -3.04 15.31
C ASP A 168 1.29 -3.33 15.42
N VAL A 169 2.08 -2.27 15.65
CA VAL A 169 3.55 -2.35 15.64
C VAL A 169 4.06 -2.83 16.98
N PRO A 170 4.75 -3.98 17.07
CA PRO A 170 5.33 -4.45 18.32
C PRO A 170 6.44 -3.53 18.80
N HIS A 171 6.73 -3.53 20.13
CA HIS A 171 7.80 -2.71 20.71
C HIS A 171 9.19 -3.10 20.20
N VAL A 172 9.39 -4.38 19.86
CA VAL A 172 10.65 -4.87 19.28
C VAL A 172 10.40 -5.33 17.86
N PHE A 173 11.00 -4.62 16.91
CA PHE A 173 10.90 -4.93 15.49
C PHE A 173 12.13 -4.38 14.72
N SER A 174 12.30 -4.81 13.47
CA SER A 174 13.41 -4.36 12.62
C SER A 174 13.07 -4.52 11.14
N LEU A 175 13.01 -3.40 10.43
CA LEU A 175 12.81 -3.32 8.98
C LEU A 175 13.98 -2.56 8.32
N PRO A 176 15.21 -3.13 8.33
CA PRO A 176 16.44 -2.40 8.01
C PRO A 176 16.54 -2.02 6.53
N SER A 177 15.77 -2.66 5.66
CA SER A 177 15.81 -2.44 4.22
C SER A 177 14.62 -1.62 3.70
N LEU A 178 13.70 -1.19 4.57
CA LEU A 178 12.47 -0.53 4.15
C LEU A 178 12.75 0.88 3.65
N LYS A 179 12.54 1.08 2.33
CA LYS A 179 12.75 2.34 1.62
C LYS A 179 11.45 3.05 1.27
N ILE A 180 10.39 2.31 1.02
CA ILE A 180 9.09 2.83 0.60
C ILE A 180 8.02 2.35 1.58
N LEU A 181 7.36 3.31 2.22
CA LEU A 181 6.27 3.05 3.16
C LEU A 181 5.05 3.90 2.82
N HIS A 182 3.97 3.26 2.39
CA HIS A 182 2.70 3.93 2.12
C HIS A 182 1.63 3.39 3.08
N LEU A 183 1.04 4.25 3.88
CA LEU A 183 -0.01 3.97 4.85
C LEU A 183 -1.20 4.89 4.57
N GLU A 184 -2.18 4.39 3.84
CA GLU A 184 -3.31 5.18 3.37
C GLU A 184 -4.61 4.70 4.02
N ARG A 185 -5.18 5.50 4.91
CA ARG A 185 -6.45 5.23 5.61
C ARG A 185 -6.44 3.89 6.38
N VAL A 186 -5.31 3.55 6.96
CA VAL A 186 -5.15 2.37 7.83
C VAL A 186 -5.51 2.71 9.27
N THR A 187 -5.80 1.70 10.07
CA THR A 187 -6.02 1.85 11.51
C THR A 187 -4.76 1.46 12.26
N TYR A 188 -4.42 2.17 13.34
CA TYR A 188 -3.24 1.87 14.16
C TYR A 188 -3.66 1.15 15.45
N GLY A 189 -2.85 0.20 15.92
CA GLY A 189 -3.11 -0.58 17.13
C GLY A 189 -3.19 0.29 18.39
N ASP A 190 -2.34 1.33 18.45
CA ASP A 190 -2.35 2.38 19.47
C ASP A 190 -1.84 3.72 18.89
N GLY A 191 -1.94 4.80 19.67
CA GLY A 191 -1.52 6.15 19.25
C GLY A 191 -0.03 6.30 18.96
N GLU A 192 0.80 5.37 19.39
CA GLU A 192 2.27 5.38 19.24
C GLU A 192 2.75 4.44 18.10
N SER A 193 1.88 3.58 17.55
CA SER A 193 2.26 2.57 16.56
C SER A 193 2.91 3.18 15.31
N LEU A 194 2.36 4.27 14.79
CA LEU A 194 2.94 4.97 13.64
C LEU A 194 4.29 5.58 13.98
N GLN A 195 4.41 6.25 15.13
CA GLN A 195 5.65 6.87 15.57
C GLN A 195 6.75 5.82 15.79
N ARG A 196 6.42 4.68 16.42
CA ARG A 196 7.35 3.56 16.58
C ARG A 196 7.85 3.07 15.24
N LEU A 197 6.94 2.87 14.27
CA LEU A 197 7.30 2.39 12.92
C LEU A 197 8.30 3.33 12.25
N LEU A 198 8.03 4.64 12.23
CA LEU A 198 8.89 5.63 11.58
C LEU A 198 10.25 5.75 12.25
N SER A 199 10.31 5.68 13.58
CA SER A 199 11.57 5.85 14.34
C SER A 199 12.61 4.76 14.06
N ASN A 200 12.20 3.62 13.51
CA ASN A 200 13.09 2.47 13.23
C ASN A 200 13.34 2.22 11.74
N CYS A 201 12.84 3.09 10.86
CA CYS A 201 13.04 2.98 9.40
C CYS A 201 14.12 3.97 8.93
N SER A 202 15.38 3.76 9.31
CA SER A 202 16.51 4.70 9.09
C SER A 202 16.92 4.90 7.63
N VAL A 203 16.50 4.02 6.73
CA VAL A 203 16.82 4.10 5.27
C VAL A 203 15.61 4.47 4.43
N LEU A 204 14.53 4.97 5.06
CA LEU A 204 13.28 5.31 4.36
C LEU A 204 13.52 6.50 3.42
N GLU A 205 13.13 6.33 2.15
CA GLU A 205 13.29 7.29 1.08
C GLU A 205 11.94 7.90 0.62
N ASP A 206 10.86 7.12 0.68
CA ASP A 206 9.52 7.54 0.26
C ASP A 206 8.48 7.18 1.32
N LEU A 207 7.77 8.19 1.82
CA LEU A 207 6.74 8.06 2.84
C LEU A 207 5.42 8.67 2.38
N VAL A 208 4.36 7.87 2.39
CA VAL A 208 2.99 8.33 2.23
C VAL A 208 2.21 7.96 3.50
N VAL A 209 1.62 8.95 4.15
CA VAL A 209 0.71 8.77 5.29
C VAL A 209 -0.57 9.56 5.01
N GLU A 210 -1.69 8.87 4.93
CA GLU A 210 -3.02 9.47 4.83
C GLU A 210 -3.84 9.03 6.05
N LEU A 211 -4.08 9.97 6.95
CA LEU A 211 -4.87 9.77 8.17
C LEU A 211 -6.35 10.02 7.89
N ASP A 212 -7.21 9.16 8.45
CA ASP A 212 -8.65 9.24 8.29
C ASP A 212 -9.37 9.48 9.64
N THR A 213 -10.67 9.67 9.56
CA THR A 213 -11.55 9.80 10.74
C THR A 213 -11.56 8.50 11.54
N GLY A 214 -11.25 8.60 12.82
CA GLY A 214 -11.24 7.46 13.72
C GLY A 214 -9.85 6.86 13.97
N ASP A 215 -8.80 7.42 13.35
CA ASP A 215 -7.44 7.13 13.75
C ASP A 215 -7.19 7.59 15.19
N ASN A 216 -6.44 6.78 15.93
CA ASN A 216 -6.02 7.10 17.30
C ASN A 216 -4.68 7.85 17.37
N VAL A 217 -4.08 8.18 16.22
CA VAL A 217 -2.86 9.00 16.12
C VAL A 217 -3.19 10.46 16.45
N ARG A 218 -2.61 10.98 17.52
CA ARG A 218 -2.82 12.36 17.98
C ARG A 218 -1.70 13.31 17.58
N LYS A 219 -0.49 12.79 17.56
CA LYS A 219 0.72 13.55 17.26
C LYS A 219 1.65 12.72 16.41
N LEU A 220 2.37 13.36 15.48
CA LEU A 220 3.31 12.67 14.60
C LEU A 220 4.58 13.49 14.41
N ASP A 221 5.73 12.91 14.71
CA ASP A 221 7.04 13.48 14.38
C ASP A 221 7.66 12.69 13.21
N VAL A 222 7.79 13.34 12.05
CA VAL A 222 8.49 12.80 10.88
C VAL A 222 9.90 13.37 10.86
N ILE A 223 10.81 12.68 11.57
CA ILE A 223 12.22 13.06 11.69
C ILE A 223 13.05 11.99 11.00
N ILE A 224 13.19 12.10 9.67
CA ILE A 224 13.81 11.08 8.83
C ILE A 224 14.80 11.74 7.86
N PRO A 225 16.10 11.77 8.19
CA PRO A 225 17.11 12.45 7.38
C PRO A 225 17.30 11.89 5.97
N SER A 226 16.99 10.60 5.77
CA SER A 226 17.09 9.92 4.46
C SER A 226 15.91 10.19 3.53
N LEU A 227 14.82 10.80 4.01
CA LEU A 227 13.58 10.94 3.26
C LEU A 227 13.74 11.88 2.07
N LEU A 228 13.35 11.41 0.88
CA LEU A 228 13.40 12.15 -0.38
C LEU A 228 12.01 12.61 -0.84
N SER A 229 10.99 11.84 -0.51
CA SER A 229 9.59 12.07 -0.88
C SER A 229 8.69 11.91 0.34
N LEU A 230 7.84 12.91 0.61
CA LEU A 230 6.84 12.89 1.67
C LEU A 230 5.48 13.32 1.12
N SER A 231 4.49 12.44 1.27
CA SER A 231 3.07 12.80 1.11
C SER A 231 2.36 12.60 2.43
N PHE A 232 1.89 13.69 3.03
CA PHE A 232 1.19 13.67 4.31
C PHE A 232 -0.21 14.27 4.15
N GLY A 233 -1.23 13.49 4.49
CA GLY A 233 -2.63 13.86 4.36
C GLY A 233 -3.43 13.67 5.63
N MET A 234 -4.28 14.65 5.95
CA MET A 234 -5.23 14.61 7.06
C MET A 234 -6.62 15.04 6.59
N SER A 235 -7.64 14.26 6.95
CA SER A 235 -9.02 14.59 6.68
C SER A 235 -9.56 15.68 7.63
N ARG A 236 -10.70 16.27 7.27
CA ARG A 236 -11.35 17.36 8.04
C ARG A 236 -11.72 17.00 9.47
N TYR A 237 -11.89 15.72 9.74
CA TYR A 237 -12.46 15.20 10.99
C TYR A 237 -11.44 14.47 11.85
N CYS A 238 -10.16 14.53 11.49
CA CYS A 238 -9.10 13.98 12.33
C CYS A 238 -8.97 14.76 13.63
N ALA A 239 -8.96 14.06 14.76
CA ALA A 239 -8.74 14.64 16.09
C ALA A 239 -7.23 14.77 16.36
N TYR A 240 -6.55 15.58 15.57
CA TYR A 240 -5.10 15.68 15.53
C TYR A 240 -4.61 16.87 16.36
N GLU A 241 -3.58 16.66 17.17
CA GLU A 241 -3.00 17.70 18.04
C GLU A 241 -1.84 18.43 17.38
N GLY A 242 -1.14 17.79 16.46
CA GLY A 242 -0.07 18.43 15.71
C GLY A 242 0.93 17.47 15.10
N TYR A 243 1.76 18.01 14.20
CA TYR A 243 2.85 17.26 13.58
C TYR A 243 4.13 18.08 13.52
N ARG A 244 5.25 17.39 13.54
CA ARG A 244 6.57 17.96 13.28
C ARG A 244 7.22 17.24 12.09
N ILE A 245 7.72 18.01 11.12
CA ILE A 245 8.43 17.48 9.96
C ILE A 245 9.84 18.07 9.95
N ASP A 246 10.86 17.20 10.04
CA ASP A 246 12.27 17.53 9.98
C ASP A 246 12.97 16.53 9.06
N THR A 247 13.04 16.88 7.76
CA THR A 247 13.48 16.02 6.68
C THR A 247 14.41 16.80 5.73
N PRO A 248 15.67 17.02 6.11
CA PRO A 248 16.59 17.93 5.39
C PRO A 248 16.98 17.47 3.98
N SER A 249 16.73 16.21 3.63
CA SER A 249 17.02 15.68 2.29
C SER A 249 15.81 15.70 1.36
N LEU A 250 14.67 16.19 1.82
CA LEU A 250 13.42 16.13 1.08
C LEU A 250 13.49 16.91 -0.24
N LYS A 251 13.04 16.26 -1.34
CA LYS A 251 12.96 16.82 -2.69
C LYS A 251 11.53 17.06 -3.14
N TYR A 252 10.62 16.16 -2.75
CA TYR A 252 9.19 16.24 -3.06
C TYR A 252 8.38 16.28 -1.77
N PHE A 253 7.50 17.28 -1.65
CA PHE A 253 6.60 17.44 -0.51
C PHE A 253 5.16 17.64 -0.95
N LYS A 254 4.28 16.75 -0.52
CA LYS A 254 2.83 16.90 -0.66
C LYS A 254 2.20 16.97 0.72
N LEU A 255 1.47 18.05 0.97
CA LEU A 255 0.71 18.24 2.21
C LEU A 255 -0.77 18.45 1.87
N THR A 256 -1.64 17.66 2.50
CA THR A 256 -3.09 17.87 2.46
C THR A 256 -3.58 18.02 3.89
N ASP A 257 -3.67 19.26 4.38
CA ASP A 257 -4.14 19.59 5.72
C ASP A 257 -5.53 20.25 5.67
N LEU A 258 -6.54 19.42 5.86
CA LEU A 258 -7.94 19.85 5.92
C LEU A 258 -8.45 19.99 7.36
N SER A 259 -7.57 19.87 8.35
CA SER A 259 -7.91 20.00 9.78
C SER A 259 -8.46 21.38 10.11
N LYS A 260 -9.23 21.46 11.20
CA LYS A 260 -9.80 22.75 11.66
C LYS A 260 -8.77 23.65 12.32
N THR A 261 -7.71 23.07 12.86
CA THR A 261 -6.65 23.78 13.61
C THR A 261 -5.30 23.37 13.08
N PHE A 262 -4.54 24.31 12.54
CA PHE A 262 -3.17 24.04 12.12
C PHE A 262 -2.24 24.07 13.35
N SER A 263 -1.63 22.94 13.65
CA SER A 263 -0.63 22.81 14.71
C SER A 263 0.67 22.16 14.19
N GLY A 264 0.99 22.38 12.91
CA GLY A 264 2.18 21.83 12.29
C GLY A 264 3.43 22.66 12.53
N LEU A 265 4.53 22.00 12.90
CA LEU A 265 5.88 22.54 12.86
C LEU A 265 6.63 21.86 11.72
N ILE A 266 7.02 22.66 10.74
CA ILE A 266 7.81 22.20 9.61
C ILE A 266 9.15 22.91 9.65
N GLU A 267 10.23 22.14 9.73
CA GLU A 267 11.60 22.66 9.71
C GLU A 267 12.05 22.97 8.26
N ASN A 268 13.17 23.64 8.13
CA ASN A 268 13.72 24.02 6.84
C ASN A 268 14.07 22.80 5.96
N MET A 269 13.62 22.81 4.70
CA MET A 269 13.83 21.77 3.72
C MET A 269 14.72 22.30 2.56
N PRO A 270 16.04 22.43 2.76
CA PRO A 270 16.94 23.15 1.84
C PRO A 270 17.10 22.49 0.45
N LYS A 271 16.70 21.22 0.32
CA LYS A 271 16.80 20.46 -0.94
C LYS A 271 15.45 20.32 -1.65
N LEU A 272 14.40 20.99 -1.16
CA LEU A 272 13.05 20.85 -1.71
C LEU A 272 12.98 21.43 -3.13
N GLU A 273 12.56 20.57 -4.08
CA GLU A 273 12.42 20.92 -5.49
C GLU A 273 10.97 21.13 -5.92
N GLU A 274 10.07 20.39 -5.31
CA GLU A 274 8.63 20.43 -5.64
C GLU A 274 7.77 20.36 -4.40
N ALA A 275 6.77 21.25 -4.30
CA ALA A 275 5.78 21.25 -3.24
C ALA A 275 4.37 21.29 -3.81
N ASN A 276 3.47 20.45 -3.27
CA ASN A 276 2.05 20.44 -3.55
C ASN A 276 1.30 20.57 -2.22
N ILE A 277 0.68 21.70 -1.97
CA ILE A 277 0.06 22.04 -0.69
C ILE A 277 -1.41 22.31 -0.89
N THR A 278 -2.24 21.52 -0.24
CA THR A 278 -3.67 21.74 -0.08
C THR A 278 -3.94 21.99 1.39
N ALA A 279 -4.39 23.18 1.77
CA ALA A 279 -4.65 23.51 3.15
C ALA A 279 -5.87 24.45 3.28
N ARG A 280 -6.45 24.52 4.50
CA ARG A 280 -7.53 25.44 4.87
C ARG A 280 -7.04 26.69 5.59
N HIS A 281 -5.95 26.57 6.32
CA HIS A 281 -5.45 27.59 7.23
C HIS A 281 -3.95 27.81 7.09
N ASN A 282 -3.45 28.96 7.58
CA ASN A 282 -2.01 29.27 7.75
C ASN A 282 -1.13 29.22 6.51
N PHE A 283 -1.70 29.55 5.31
CA PHE A 283 -0.95 29.62 4.06
C PHE A 283 0.32 30.46 4.14
N LYS A 284 0.30 31.61 4.82
CA LYS A 284 1.47 32.49 4.92
C LYS A 284 2.67 31.74 5.51
N LYS A 285 2.46 31.01 6.60
CA LYS A 285 3.53 30.24 7.25
C LYS A 285 4.02 29.10 6.35
N LEU A 286 3.11 28.42 5.66
CA LEU A 286 3.47 27.36 4.71
C LEU A 286 4.24 27.90 3.50
N LEU A 287 3.86 29.05 2.97
CA LEU A 287 4.58 29.71 1.87
C LEU A 287 6.00 30.12 2.27
N GLU A 288 6.21 30.60 3.49
CA GLU A 288 7.54 30.96 3.99
C GLU A 288 8.51 29.76 3.99
N LEU A 289 7.99 28.54 4.16
CA LEU A 289 8.79 27.29 4.19
C LEU A 289 9.14 26.78 2.78
N VAL A 290 8.39 27.17 1.75
CA VAL A 290 8.56 26.64 0.38
C VAL A 290 9.05 27.71 -0.62
N THR A 291 9.65 28.79 -0.14
CA THR A 291 10.09 29.92 -0.97
C THR A 291 11.16 29.57 -2.02
N SER A 292 11.92 28.49 -1.81
CA SER A 292 13.03 28.09 -2.68
C SER A 292 12.68 26.99 -3.70
N VAL A 293 11.41 26.52 -3.72
CA VAL A 293 11.04 25.39 -4.59
C VAL A 293 10.99 25.80 -6.07
N LYS A 294 11.33 24.87 -6.95
CA LYS A 294 11.26 25.07 -8.41
C LYS A 294 9.83 24.95 -8.95
N ARG A 295 9.01 24.12 -8.32
CA ARG A 295 7.62 23.87 -8.71
C ARG A 295 6.73 23.91 -7.48
N LEU A 296 5.73 24.80 -7.49
CA LEU A 296 4.78 24.97 -6.41
C LEU A 296 3.35 24.85 -6.94
N SER A 297 2.58 23.92 -6.37
CA SER A 297 1.13 23.83 -6.55
C SER A 297 0.44 24.15 -5.23
N LEU A 298 -0.49 25.10 -5.26
CA LEU A 298 -1.26 25.52 -4.09
C LEU A 298 -2.75 25.39 -4.36
N ASN A 299 -3.44 24.70 -3.48
CA ASN A 299 -4.89 24.58 -3.51
C ASN A 299 -5.47 25.06 -2.17
N ILE A 300 -6.29 26.09 -2.24
CA ILE A 300 -6.96 26.68 -1.07
C ILE A 300 -8.38 26.13 -1.03
N GLU A 301 -8.71 25.31 -0.04
CA GLU A 301 -10.10 24.96 0.20
C GLU A 301 -10.83 26.08 0.96
N ASN A 302 -11.71 26.80 0.26
CA ASN A 302 -12.57 27.82 0.85
C ASN A 302 -13.67 27.19 1.71
N ASN A 303 -14.04 27.87 2.80
CA ASN A 303 -15.10 27.44 3.73
C ASN A 303 -16.54 27.62 3.19
N ASP A 304 -16.73 27.93 1.91
CA ASP A 304 -18.02 28.30 1.36
C ASP A 304 -18.85 27.09 0.94
N ALA A 305 -19.26 26.26 1.90
CA ALA A 305 -20.44 25.40 1.82
C ALA A 305 -20.79 24.90 3.23
N GLU A 306 -21.47 25.75 4.01
CA GLU A 306 -22.40 25.29 5.04
C GLU A 306 -23.79 25.08 4.43
#